data_3b69b35cb0adfcdf0be0a9c3edba0d3d
#
_entry.id   3b69b35cb0adfcdf0be0a9c3edba0d3d
#
_cell.length_a   1.000
_cell.length_b   1.000
_cell.length_c   1.000
_cell.angle_alpha   90.00
_cell.angle_beta   90.00
_cell.angle_gamma   90.00
#
_symmetry.space_group_name_H-M   'P 1'
#
loop_
_entity.id
_entity.type
_entity.pdbx_description
1 polymer ?
#
loop_
_entity_poly.entity_id
_entity_poly.type
_entity_poly.pdbx_seq_one_letter_code
_entity_poly.pdbx_strand_id
1 'polypeptide(L)'
;MPSIKLYNDDCLKVMNEQNIQDNSVNLVLVDLPYGTTASNWDKYIPMDKLWKCYNRILAPNGTAIFFANGMFTPRVMCSNLEDYKYRIVWVKHNSTNFVHAKNRPMTKSEDLLVFSKGSMGHASQLGDKRMTYNPQGLVPCNKTIKAGKGRFGTVAGVRPSHKDEFVREYTNYPTDVLTDFPEVCANKKVHTNEKPVDLLEYLIKTYTNENDTVLDNCMGSGTAGVAAVNLNRSFIGIELDKQYFDIAQNRIKEAVDKKRDNNV
;
A
#
# COMPACT_ATOMS: atom_id res chain seq x y z
N MET A 1 -10.43 -3.81 20.47
CA MET A 1 -10.60 -4.21 19.06
C MET A 1 -10.34 -3.01 18.16
N PRO A 2 -9.78 -3.18 16.97
CA PRO A 2 -9.59 -2.09 16.03
C PRO A 2 -10.91 -1.43 15.65
N SER A 3 -10.89 -0.13 15.43
CA SER A 3 -12.06 0.66 15.03
C SER A 3 -12.31 0.50 13.53
N ILE A 4 -13.56 0.26 13.14
CA ILE A 4 -13.97 0.18 11.73
C ILE A 4 -14.99 1.29 11.46
N LYS A 5 -14.67 2.17 10.52
CA LYS A 5 -15.56 3.26 10.08
C LYS A 5 -15.77 3.15 8.57
N LEU A 6 -17.01 3.07 8.13
CA LEU A 6 -17.36 2.94 6.72
C LEU A 6 -18.32 4.06 6.32
N TYR A 7 -18.07 4.67 5.16
CA TYR A 7 -18.83 5.81 4.66
C TYR A 7 -19.27 5.55 3.21
N ASN A 8 -20.56 5.71 2.93
CA ASN A 8 -21.08 5.67 1.57
C ASN A 8 -21.33 7.11 1.08
N ASP A 9 -20.30 7.77 0.59
CA ASP A 9 -20.34 9.13 0.05
C ASP A 9 -19.08 9.43 -0.77
N ASP A 10 -19.00 10.61 -1.34
CA ASP A 10 -17.82 11.14 -2.02
C ASP A 10 -16.64 11.26 -1.05
N CYS A 11 -15.49 10.66 -1.41
CA CYS A 11 -14.33 10.61 -0.54
C CYS A 11 -13.77 12.00 -0.20
N LEU A 12 -13.83 12.97 -1.11
CA LEU A 12 -13.38 14.34 -0.83
C LEU A 12 -14.29 15.06 0.18
N LYS A 13 -15.57 14.69 0.25
CA LYS A 13 -16.48 15.20 1.29
C LYS A 13 -16.24 14.52 2.63
N VAL A 14 -16.00 13.20 2.63
CA VAL A 14 -15.80 12.42 3.86
C VAL A 14 -14.46 12.74 4.51
N MET A 15 -13.40 12.96 3.72
CA MET A 15 -12.07 13.29 4.23
C MET A 15 -11.98 14.74 4.73
N ASN A 16 -12.89 15.14 5.64
CA ASN A 16 -12.91 16.43 6.34
C ASN A 16 -12.52 16.27 7.82
N GLU A 17 -12.38 17.38 8.54
CA GLU A 17 -11.94 17.41 9.95
C GLU A 17 -12.95 16.76 10.92
N GLN A 18 -14.24 16.76 10.58
CA GLN A 18 -15.27 16.17 11.43
C GLN A 18 -15.23 14.64 11.43
N ASN A 19 -14.88 14.04 10.28
CA ASN A 19 -14.89 12.59 10.11
C ASN A 19 -13.52 11.95 10.34
N ILE A 20 -12.43 12.59 9.86
CA ILE A 20 -11.08 12.07 9.96
C ILE A 20 -10.16 13.15 10.54
N GLN A 21 -9.63 12.88 11.72
CA GLN A 21 -8.73 13.79 12.44
C GLN A 21 -7.38 13.94 11.72
N ASP A 22 -6.71 15.05 11.96
CA ASP A 22 -5.38 15.32 11.46
C ASP A 22 -4.39 14.30 12.01
N ASN A 23 -3.43 13.90 11.17
CA ASN A 23 -2.35 12.98 11.53
C ASN A 23 -2.81 11.64 12.14
N SER A 24 -4.04 11.18 11.83
CA SER A 24 -4.65 9.98 12.43
C SER A 24 -4.59 8.73 11.54
N VAL A 25 -4.13 8.85 10.29
CA VAL A 25 -4.03 7.76 9.33
C VAL A 25 -2.56 7.40 9.15
N ASN A 26 -2.22 6.12 9.33
CA ASN A 26 -0.85 5.63 9.19
C ASN A 26 -0.58 5.12 7.77
N LEU A 27 -1.60 4.57 7.11
CA LEU A 27 -1.50 4.10 5.73
C LEU A 27 -2.75 4.48 4.92
N VAL A 28 -2.56 5.17 3.81
CA VAL A 28 -3.52 5.23 2.72
C VAL A 28 -3.16 4.14 1.72
N LEU A 29 -4.05 3.18 1.48
CA LEU A 29 -3.84 2.06 0.55
C LEU A 29 -5.01 2.03 -0.42
N VAL A 30 -4.79 2.48 -1.65
CA VAL A 30 -5.90 2.80 -2.55
C VAL A 30 -5.65 2.41 -4.00
N ASP A 31 -6.69 1.88 -4.65
CA ASP A 31 -6.81 1.69 -6.09
C ASP A 31 -7.78 2.74 -6.64
N LEU A 32 -7.27 3.91 -7.02
CA LEU A 32 -8.08 5.01 -7.51
C LEU A 32 -8.69 4.69 -8.88
N PRO A 33 -9.85 5.27 -9.23
CA PRO A 33 -10.34 5.21 -10.59
C PRO A 33 -9.39 5.95 -11.56
N TYR A 34 -8.98 5.26 -12.64
CA TYR A 34 -8.00 5.80 -13.59
C TYR A 34 -8.61 6.78 -14.62
N GLY A 35 -9.94 6.76 -14.78
CA GLY A 35 -10.64 7.52 -15.80
C GLY A 35 -10.38 7.01 -17.22
N THR A 36 -10.14 5.71 -17.38
CA THR A 36 -9.75 5.10 -18.66
C THR A 36 -10.80 4.15 -19.23
N THR A 37 -11.87 3.87 -18.48
CA THR A 37 -12.96 3.00 -18.91
C THR A 37 -14.28 3.77 -19.04
N ALA A 38 -15.26 3.17 -19.72
CA ALA A 38 -16.61 3.75 -19.84
C ALA A 38 -17.50 3.47 -18.60
N SER A 39 -16.95 2.90 -17.54
CA SER A 39 -17.69 2.57 -16.32
C SER A 39 -18.03 3.82 -15.54
N ASN A 40 -19.24 3.90 -14.99
CA ASN A 40 -19.71 5.06 -14.23
C ASN A 40 -18.89 5.36 -12.96
N TRP A 41 -18.25 4.34 -12.39
CA TRP A 41 -17.38 4.45 -11.22
C TRP A 41 -15.94 4.88 -11.57
N ASP A 42 -15.49 4.74 -12.83
CA ASP A 42 -14.14 5.08 -13.26
C ASP A 42 -13.99 6.57 -13.58
N LYS A 43 -14.35 7.43 -12.63
CA LYS A 43 -14.20 8.88 -12.75
C LYS A 43 -12.94 9.35 -12.06
N TYR A 44 -12.05 9.98 -12.82
CA TYR A 44 -10.81 10.56 -12.29
C TYR A 44 -11.07 11.53 -11.13
N ILE A 45 -10.37 11.32 -10.03
CA ILE A 45 -10.39 12.22 -8.87
C ILE A 45 -9.17 13.13 -8.95
N PRO A 46 -9.32 14.47 -8.87
CA PRO A 46 -8.20 15.40 -8.96
C PRO A 46 -7.16 15.16 -7.87
N MET A 47 -5.91 14.91 -8.28
CA MET A 47 -4.82 14.56 -7.36
C MET A 47 -4.46 15.70 -6.40
N ASP A 48 -4.57 16.94 -6.82
CA ASP A 48 -4.34 18.13 -5.97
C ASP A 48 -5.31 18.16 -4.78
N LYS A 49 -6.58 17.82 -4.99
CA LYS A 49 -7.59 17.71 -3.93
C LYS A 49 -7.32 16.53 -3.01
N LEU A 50 -6.94 15.38 -3.57
CA LEU A 50 -6.57 14.20 -2.77
C LEU A 50 -5.34 14.50 -1.90
N TRP A 51 -4.28 15.08 -2.46
CA TRP A 51 -3.08 15.43 -1.69
C TRP A 51 -3.35 16.45 -0.59
N LYS A 52 -4.26 17.40 -0.80
CA LYS A 52 -4.70 18.31 0.26
C LYS A 52 -5.30 17.55 1.45
N CYS A 53 -6.13 16.54 1.18
CA CYS A 53 -6.70 15.69 2.22
C CYS A 53 -5.63 14.80 2.87
N TYR A 54 -4.84 14.07 2.07
CA TYR A 54 -3.82 13.16 2.58
C TYR A 54 -2.75 13.87 3.41
N ASN A 55 -2.32 15.06 2.98
CA ASN A 55 -1.35 15.86 3.72
C ASN A 55 -1.84 16.28 5.11
N ARG A 56 -3.13 16.41 5.30
CA ARG A 56 -3.74 16.70 6.59
C ARG A 56 -3.86 15.45 7.46
N ILE A 57 -4.39 14.35 6.89
CA ILE A 57 -4.78 13.17 7.69
C ILE A 57 -3.64 12.18 7.94
N LEU A 58 -2.62 12.12 7.05
CA LEU A 58 -1.49 11.21 7.22
C LEU A 58 -0.64 11.60 8.43
N ALA A 59 -0.32 10.62 9.25
CA ALA A 59 0.68 10.74 10.31
C ALA A 59 2.05 11.16 9.72
N PRO A 60 2.93 11.82 10.49
CA PRO A 60 4.22 12.33 10.00
C PRO A 60 5.13 11.26 9.38
N ASN A 61 5.03 10.02 9.85
CA ASN A 61 5.74 8.84 9.35
C ASN A 61 4.84 7.90 8.52
N GLY A 62 3.59 8.33 8.25
CA GLY A 62 2.61 7.58 7.49
C GLY A 62 2.96 7.46 6.02
N THR A 63 2.32 6.52 5.36
CA THR A 63 2.58 6.16 3.96
C THR A 63 1.30 6.22 3.14
N ALA A 64 1.39 6.66 1.87
CA ALA A 64 0.33 6.49 0.89
C ALA A 64 0.82 5.57 -0.24
N ILE A 65 0.04 4.54 -0.57
CA ILE A 65 0.33 3.58 -1.62
C ILE A 65 -0.80 3.59 -2.63
N PHE A 66 -0.45 3.82 -3.88
CA PHE A 66 -1.38 3.83 -5.00
C PHE A 66 -1.09 2.66 -5.93
N PHE A 67 -2.12 1.90 -6.25
CA PHE A 67 -2.08 1.01 -7.40
C PHE A 67 -2.13 1.86 -8.68
N ALA A 68 -1.30 1.54 -9.65
CA ALA A 68 -1.23 2.28 -10.90
C ALA A 68 -0.78 1.41 -12.07
N ASN A 69 -1.15 1.80 -13.29
CA ASN A 69 -0.72 1.14 -14.51
C ASN A 69 -0.72 2.13 -15.70
N GLY A 70 0.14 1.87 -16.68
CA GLY A 70 0.21 2.63 -17.93
C GLY A 70 0.43 4.13 -17.70
N MET A 71 -0.38 4.99 -18.34
CA MET A 71 -0.26 6.44 -18.21
C MET A 71 -0.72 6.98 -16.86
N PHE A 72 -1.42 6.20 -16.06
CA PHE A 72 -1.79 6.60 -14.70
C PHE A 72 -0.57 6.62 -13.76
N THR A 73 0.38 5.70 -13.95
CA THR A 73 1.64 5.66 -13.18
C THR A 73 2.38 7.01 -13.18
N PRO A 74 2.83 7.57 -14.32
CA PRO A 74 3.54 8.85 -14.29
C PRO A 74 2.65 10.00 -13.81
N ARG A 75 1.33 9.97 -14.04
CA ARG A 75 0.42 11.00 -13.54
C ARG A 75 0.40 11.05 -12.01
N VAL A 76 0.31 9.90 -11.35
CA VAL A 76 0.35 9.83 -9.88
C VAL A 76 1.75 10.18 -9.37
N MET A 77 2.82 9.65 -9.96
CA MET A 77 4.19 9.97 -9.55
C MET A 77 4.47 11.47 -9.59
N CYS A 78 4.14 12.14 -10.69
CA CYS A 78 4.39 13.57 -10.86
C CYS A 78 3.47 14.47 -10.02
N SER A 79 2.39 13.92 -9.45
CA SER A 79 1.46 14.70 -8.64
C SER A 79 2.03 15.12 -7.27
N ASN A 80 3.06 14.41 -6.76
CA ASN A 80 3.75 14.74 -5.51
C ASN A 80 5.18 14.16 -5.49
N LEU A 81 6.10 14.77 -6.23
CA LEU A 81 7.48 14.30 -6.32
C LEU A 81 8.25 14.47 -5.01
N GLU A 82 7.86 15.42 -4.16
CA GLU A 82 8.52 15.67 -2.88
C GLU A 82 8.38 14.48 -1.93
N ASP A 83 7.20 13.90 -1.82
CA ASP A 83 6.90 12.77 -0.94
C ASP A 83 7.11 11.41 -1.62
N TYR A 84 7.32 11.36 -2.94
CA TYR A 84 7.58 10.11 -3.65
C TYR A 84 8.85 9.43 -3.15
N LYS A 85 8.77 8.13 -2.84
CA LYS A 85 9.90 7.36 -2.32
C LYS A 85 10.42 6.34 -3.34
N TYR A 86 9.57 5.43 -3.74
CA TYR A 86 9.91 4.35 -4.70
C TYR A 86 8.67 3.70 -5.27
N ARG A 87 8.89 2.88 -6.28
CA ARG A 87 7.91 2.00 -6.90
C ARG A 87 8.20 0.55 -6.52
N ILE A 88 7.14 -0.21 -6.24
CA ILE A 88 7.16 -1.66 -6.19
C ILE A 88 6.39 -2.17 -7.42
N VAL A 89 6.84 -3.24 -8.04
CA VAL A 89 6.19 -3.88 -9.18
C VAL A 89 5.52 -5.16 -8.74
N TRP A 90 4.20 -5.21 -8.76
CA TRP A 90 3.46 -6.45 -8.56
C TRP A 90 3.28 -7.15 -9.89
N VAL A 91 3.86 -8.37 -10.01
CA VAL A 91 3.78 -9.22 -11.20
C VAL A 91 2.59 -10.17 -11.05
N LYS A 92 1.66 -10.10 -12.00
CA LYS A 92 0.46 -10.95 -12.05
C LYS A 92 0.79 -12.30 -12.66
N HIS A 93 0.05 -13.33 -12.28
CA HIS A 93 0.15 -14.64 -12.95
C HIS A 93 -0.37 -14.57 -14.38
N ASN A 94 -1.51 -13.91 -14.60
CA ASN A 94 -2.15 -13.78 -15.89
C ASN A 94 -1.84 -12.42 -16.54
N SER A 95 -1.64 -12.45 -17.86
CA SER A 95 -1.53 -11.22 -18.64
C SER A 95 -2.92 -10.69 -19.03
N THR A 96 -3.05 -9.37 -19.08
CA THR A 96 -4.25 -8.66 -19.53
C THR A 96 -4.01 -7.92 -20.85
N ASN A 97 -5.06 -7.32 -21.42
CA ASN A 97 -5.01 -6.56 -22.67
C ASN A 97 -4.72 -7.41 -23.93
N PHE A 98 -5.24 -8.64 -23.97
CA PHE A 98 -5.10 -9.54 -25.12
C PHE A 98 -5.57 -8.91 -26.44
N VAL A 99 -6.57 -8.05 -26.42
CA VAL A 99 -7.08 -7.32 -27.59
C VAL A 99 -5.97 -6.55 -28.33
N HIS A 100 -4.95 -6.13 -27.60
CA HIS A 100 -3.82 -5.37 -28.13
C HIS A 100 -2.56 -6.21 -28.37
N ALA A 101 -2.61 -7.53 -28.21
CA ALA A 101 -1.43 -8.39 -28.23
C ALA A 101 -0.63 -8.34 -29.56
N LYS A 102 -1.28 -7.96 -30.67
CA LYS A 102 -0.63 -7.78 -31.98
C LYS A 102 0.01 -6.40 -32.15
N ASN A 103 -0.30 -5.44 -31.29
CA ASN A 103 0.12 -4.03 -31.42
C ASN A 103 1.12 -3.61 -30.34
N ARG A 104 1.10 -4.26 -29.17
CA ARG A 104 1.99 -3.98 -28.03
C ARG A 104 2.06 -5.20 -27.10
N PRO A 105 3.07 -5.26 -26.22
CA PRO A 105 3.13 -6.28 -25.19
C PRO A 105 1.88 -6.29 -24.31
N MET A 106 1.46 -7.48 -23.90
CA MET A 106 0.39 -7.66 -22.93
C MET A 106 0.85 -7.17 -21.55
N THR A 107 -0.08 -6.66 -20.75
CA THR A 107 0.20 -6.17 -19.42
C THR A 107 0.21 -7.31 -18.41
N LYS A 108 1.31 -7.49 -17.69
CA LYS A 108 1.48 -8.54 -16.66
C LYS A 108 1.88 -7.97 -15.28
N SER A 109 1.90 -6.67 -15.12
CA SER A 109 2.28 -6.05 -13.84
C SER A 109 1.42 -4.85 -13.52
N GLU A 110 1.39 -4.49 -12.25
CA GLU A 110 0.91 -3.21 -11.74
C GLU A 110 2.00 -2.56 -10.89
N ASP A 111 2.03 -1.25 -10.90
CA ASP A 111 2.90 -0.44 -10.07
C ASP A 111 2.22 -0.14 -8.73
N LEU A 112 2.97 -0.22 -7.65
CA LEU A 112 2.60 0.24 -6.32
C LEU A 112 3.49 1.45 -6.02
N LEU A 113 2.93 2.64 -6.06
CA LEU A 113 3.65 3.89 -5.91
C LEU A 113 3.62 4.32 -4.45
N VAL A 114 4.78 4.39 -3.83
CA VAL A 114 4.95 4.64 -2.40
C VAL A 114 5.35 6.08 -2.14
N PHE A 115 4.55 6.77 -1.33
CA PHE A 115 4.77 8.15 -0.90
C PHE A 115 4.77 8.22 0.63
N SER A 116 5.59 9.09 1.21
CA SER A 116 5.60 9.36 2.64
C SER A 116 6.27 10.71 2.93
N LYS A 117 5.80 11.43 3.94
CA LYS A 117 6.53 12.57 4.51
C LYS A 117 7.75 12.13 5.31
N GLY A 118 7.71 10.91 5.84
CA GLY A 118 8.83 10.31 6.54
C GLY A 118 10.01 10.03 5.61
N SER A 119 11.20 10.00 6.17
CA SER A 119 12.45 9.77 5.42
C SER A 119 12.82 8.29 5.36
N MET A 120 13.53 7.87 4.30
CA MET A 120 14.03 6.49 4.12
C MET A 120 15.44 6.28 4.68
N GLY A 121 16.00 7.18 5.42
CA GLY A 121 17.36 7.07 5.92
C GLY A 121 17.52 6.07 7.08
N HIS A 122 18.74 5.96 7.58
CA HIS A 122 19.09 5.02 8.63
C HIS A 122 18.43 5.39 9.97
N ALA A 123 17.90 4.40 10.71
CA ALA A 123 17.21 4.61 11.98
C ALA A 123 18.04 5.40 13.01
N SER A 124 19.36 5.14 13.06
CA SER A 124 20.28 5.87 13.96
C SER A 124 20.41 7.37 13.66
N GLN A 125 20.02 7.81 12.47
CA GLN A 125 20.13 9.21 12.04
C GLN A 125 18.79 9.97 12.08
N LEU A 126 17.68 9.27 11.94
CA LEU A 126 16.37 9.86 11.70
C LEU A 126 15.38 9.66 12.85
N GLY A 127 15.55 8.62 13.68
CA GLY A 127 14.59 8.31 14.75
C GLY A 127 13.15 8.29 14.22
N ASP A 128 12.27 9.04 14.89
CA ASP A 128 10.83 9.12 14.58
C ASP A 128 10.50 9.85 13.27
N LYS A 129 11.49 10.48 12.62
CA LYS A 129 11.31 11.07 11.28
C LYS A 129 11.34 10.05 10.16
N ARG A 130 11.57 8.81 10.47
CA ARG A 130 11.64 7.72 9.53
C ARG A 130 10.23 7.24 9.18
N MET A 131 9.96 7.01 7.87
CA MET A 131 8.71 6.36 7.48
C MET A 131 8.61 4.96 8.12
N THR A 132 7.40 4.53 8.45
CA THR A 132 7.15 3.18 8.96
C THR A 132 7.48 2.16 7.86
N TYR A 133 8.40 1.23 8.16
CA TYR A 133 8.78 0.16 7.25
C TYR A 133 9.20 -1.08 8.04
N ASN A 134 8.42 -2.15 7.92
CA ASN A 134 8.63 -3.43 8.57
C ASN A 134 8.93 -4.47 7.47
N PRO A 135 10.20 -4.79 7.17
CA PRO A 135 10.52 -5.75 6.12
C PRO A 135 9.96 -7.13 6.43
N GLN A 136 9.25 -7.72 5.47
CA GLN A 136 8.62 -9.02 5.61
C GLN A 136 9.51 -10.15 5.06
N GLY A 137 9.31 -11.39 5.52
CA GLY A 137 10.01 -12.57 5.01
C GLY A 137 11.46 -12.71 5.44
N LEU A 138 11.90 -11.97 6.45
CA LEU A 138 13.28 -12.04 6.95
C LEU A 138 13.59 -13.42 7.54
N VAL A 139 14.77 -13.96 7.22
CA VAL A 139 15.29 -15.22 7.76
C VAL A 139 16.53 -14.90 8.62
N PRO A 140 16.53 -15.26 9.93
CA PRO A 140 17.70 -15.06 10.78
C PRO A 140 18.92 -15.82 10.24
N CYS A 141 20.09 -15.18 10.20
CA CYS A 141 21.31 -15.84 9.78
C CYS A 141 22.50 -15.59 10.71
N ASN A 142 22.54 -14.48 11.46
CA ASN A 142 23.54 -14.10 12.45
C ASN A 142 24.99 -14.37 12.01
N LYS A 143 25.31 -14.05 10.74
CA LYS A 143 26.60 -14.35 10.13
C LYS A 143 27.51 -13.13 10.15
N THR A 144 28.71 -13.28 10.74
CA THR A 144 29.73 -12.24 10.66
C THR A 144 30.30 -12.16 9.24
N ILE A 145 30.26 -10.95 8.67
CA ILE A 145 30.74 -10.66 7.32
C ILE A 145 31.91 -9.69 7.43
N LYS A 146 33.04 -10.07 6.84
CA LYS A 146 34.20 -9.17 6.65
C LYS A 146 33.99 -8.38 5.36
N ALA A 147 34.04 -7.07 5.45
CA ALA A 147 33.99 -6.21 4.27
C ALA A 147 35.30 -6.38 3.46
N GLY A 148 35.18 -6.78 2.21
CA GLY A 148 36.35 -6.88 1.33
C GLY A 148 36.98 -5.51 1.07
N LYS A 149 38.30 -5.42 1.06
CA LYS A 149 39.11 -4.20 0.89
C LYS A 149 38.80 -3.35 -0.37
N GLY A 150 38.04 -3.83 -1.32
CA GLY A 150 37.65 -3.10 -2.54
C GLY A 150 36.19 -2.59 -2.55
N ARG A 151 35.40 -2.81 -1.51
CA ARG A 151 33.95 -2.51 -1.49
C ARG A 151 33.63 -1.07 -1.12
N PHE A 152 34.58 -0.36 -0.54
CA PHE A 152 34.38 0.99 -0.07
C PHE A 152 35.19 1.95 -0.94
N GLY A 153 34.62 2.61 -1.89
CA GLY A 153 35.28 3.76 -2.39
C GLY A 153 35.22 4.16 -3.85
N THR A 154 34.46 3.46 -4.71
CA THR A 154 34.49 3.88 -6.11
C THR A 154 33.28 4.65 -6.59
N VAL A 155 32.09 4.41 -6.04
CA VAL A 155 30.87 5.12 -6.52
C VAL A 155 30.07 5.78 -5.38
N ALA A 156 30.06 5.22 -4.18
CA ALA A 156 29.20 5.72 -3.08
C ALA A 156 29.98 6.47 -1.96
N GLY A 157 31.31 6.58 -2.07
CA GLY A 157 32.16 7.16 -1.03
C GLY A 157 32.20 6.34 0.27
N VAL A 158 33.09 6.72 1.19
CA VAL A 158 33.17 6.14 2.53
C VAL A 158 32.08 6.77 3.40
N ARG A 159 31.21 5.94 3.99
CA ARG A 159 30.19 6.41 4.94
C ARG A 159 30.63 6.12 6.38
N PRO A 160 30.27 6.98 7.37
CA PRO A 160 30.63 6.75 8.78
C PRO A 160 30.13 5.42 9.35
N SER A 161 29.07 4.83 8.77
CA SER A 161 28.50 3.54 9.14
C SER A 161 29.24 2.32 8.56
N HIS A 162 30.25 2.52 7.71
CA HIS A 162 31.02 1.42 7.14
C HIS A 162 31.98 0.87 8.19
N LYS A 163 31.80 -0.39 8.53
CA LYS A 163 32.68 -1.17 9.40
C LYS A 163 33.40 -2.25 8.60
N ASP A 164 34.62 -2.56 8.95
CA ASP A 164 35.39 -3.64 8.31
C ASP A 164 34.79 -5.02 8.56
N GLU A 165 34.03 -5.14 9.64
CA GLU A 165 33.30 -6.34 10.03
C GLU A 165 31.94 -5.97 10.60
N PHE A 166 30.90 -6.70 10.18
CA PHE A 166 29.54 -6.52 10.71
C PHE A 166 28.80 -7.86 10.78
N VAL A 167 27.86 -7.95 11.72
CA VAL A 167 26.97 -9.10 11.82
C VAL A 167 25.78 -8.88 10.90
N ARG A 168 25.56 -9.81 9.97
CA ARG A 168 24.32 -9.89 9.21
C ARG A 168 23.33 -10.67 10.03
N GLU A 169 22.39 -9.97 10.68
CA GLU A 169 21.37 -10.58 11.54
C GLU A 169 20.35 -11.37 10.71
N TYR A 170 19.97 -10.84 9.55
CA TYR A 170 18.94 -11.43 8.69
C TYR A 170 19.40 -11.52 7.24
N THR A 171 18.78 -12.43 6.51
CA THR A 171 18.81 -12.53 5.05
C THR A 171 17.38 -12.51 4.50
N ASN A 172 17.22 -12.66 3.18
CA ASN A 172 15.92 -12.65 2.50
C ASN A 172 15.16 -11.32 2.69
N TYR A 173 15.88 -10.19 2.62
CA TYR A 173 15.23 -8.89 2.58
C TYR A 173 14.34 -8.75 1.33
N PRO A 174 13.15 -8.10 1.46
CA PRO A 174 12.24 -7.90 0.33
C PRO A 174 12.91 -7.15 -0.82
N THR A 175 12.46 -7.46 -2.03
CA THR A 175 12.81 -6.74 -3.25
C THR A 175 11.64 -5.85 -3.70
N ASP A 176 11.88 -5.00 -4.67
CA ASP A 176 10.87 -4.13 -5.28
C ASP A 176 10.00 -4.84 -6.34
N VAL A 177 10.13 -6.16 -6.47
CA VAL A 177 9.32 -6.99 -7.35
C VAL A 177 8.61 -8.06 -6.53
N LEU A 178 7.27 -8.06 -6.58
CA LEU A 178 6.40 -9.01 -5.90
C LEU A 178 5.83 -10.01 -6.90
N THR A 179 6.10 -11.30 -6.71
CA THR A 179 5.66 -12.39 -7.61
C THR A 179 4.72 -13.39 -6.93
N ASP A 180 4.65 -13.38 -5.60
CA ASP A 180 4.04 -14.45 -4.80
C ASP A 180 2.56 -14.23 -4.48
N PHE A 181 1.95 -13.18 -5.07
CA PHE A 181 0.57 -12.79 -4.83
C PHE A 181 -0.27 -12.95 -6.10
N PRO A 182 -0.87 -14.14 -6.34
CA PRO A 182 -1.71 -14.36 -7.51
C PRO A 182 -2.99 -13.50 -7.44
N GLU A 183 -3.49 -13.09 -8.61
CA GLU A 183 -4.76 -12.39 -8.70
C GLU A 183 -5.92 -13.30 -8.27
N VAL A 184 -6.98 -12.69 -7.78
CA VAL A 184 -8.23 -13.39 -7.50
C VAL A 184 -8.76 -14.03 -8.81
N CYS A 185 -9.09 -15.31 -8.78
CA CYS A 185 -9.67 -16.01 -9.94
C CYS A 185 -10.98 -15.36 -10.37
N ALA A 186 -11.22 -15.23 -11.67
CA ALA A 186 -12.36 -14.52 -12.24
C ALA A 186 -13.72 -15.03 -11.70
N ASN A 187 -13.86 -16.33 -11.46
CA ASN A 187 -15.07 -16.95 -10.90
C ASN A 187 -15.26 -16.75 -9.38
N LYS A 188 -14.26 -16.19 -8.69
CA LYS A 188 -14.30 -15.88 -7.26
C LYS A 188 -14.32 -14.37 -6.98
N LYS A 189 -14.16 -13.56 -8.02
CA LYS A 189 -14.18 -12.10 -7.87
C LYS A 189 -15.57 -11.59 -7.52
N VAL A 190 -15.62 -10.74 -6.53
CA VAL A 190 -16.82 -9.96 -6.14
C VAL A 190 -16.82 -8.61 -6.86
N HIS A 191 -15.63 -8.09 -7.19
CA HIS A 191 -15.43 -6.87 -7.97
C HIS A 191 -14.47 -7.14 -9.13
N THR A 192 -14.67 -6.50 -10.29
CA THR A 192 -13.86 -6.70 -11.51
C THR A 192 -12.36 -6.48 -11.29
N ASN A 193 -12.00 -5.50 -10.46
CA ASN A 193 -10.61 -5.11 -10.15
C ASN A 193 -10.18 -5.51 -8.74
N GLU A 194 -10.78 -6.55 -8.15
CA GLU A 194 -10.47 -6.98 -6.80
C GLU A 194 -8.99 -7.36 -6.65
N LYS A 195 -8.32 -6.76 -5.68
CA LYS A 195 -6.93 -7.09 -5.32
C LYS A 195 -6.89 -8.31 -4.38
N PRO A 196 -5.83 -9.14 -4.41
CA PRO A 196 -5.68 -10.25 -3.47
C PRO A 196 -5.57 -9.77 -2.02
N VAL A 197 -6.25 -10.43 -1.10
CA VAL A 197 -6.16 -10.14 0.34
C VAL A 197 -4.72 -10.25 0.82
N ASP A 198 -4.00 -11.29 0.42
CA ASP A 198 -2.63 -11.57 0.84
C ASP A 198 -1.65 -10.45 0.43
N LEU A 199 -1.84 -9.86 -0.75
CA LEU A 199 -1.05 -8.70 -1.20
C LEU A 199 -1.32 -7.49 -0.31
N LEU A 200 -2.59 -7.21 0.00
CA LEU A 200 -2.94 -6.08 0.85
C LEU A 200 -2.46 -6.30 2.29
N GLU A 201 -2.53 -7.53 2.80
CA GLU A 201 -1.96 -7.87 4.11
C GLU A 201 -0.44 -7.67 4.14
N TYR A 202 0.27 -8.08 3.10
CA TYR A 202 1.71 -7.85 2.98
C TYR A 202 2.04 -6.34 3.04
N LEU A 203 1.31 -5.51 2.29
CA LEU A 203 1.51 -4.06 2.27
C LEU A 203 1.15 -3.44 3.63
N ILE A 204 0.04 -3.83 4.24
CA ILE A 204 -0.37 -3.33 5.56
C ILE A 204 0.67 -3.70 6.63
N LYS A 205 1.14 -4.94 6.67
CA LYS A 205 2.22 -5.37 7.61
C LYS A 205 3.49 -4.56 7.41
N THR A 206 3.84 -4.29 6.15
CA THR A 206 5.08 -3.59 5.82
C THR A 206 5.05 -2.12 6.25
N TYR A 207 3.91 -1.44 6.10
CA TYR A 207 3.84 0.01 6.29
C TYR A 207 3.04 0.46 7.51
N THR A 208 2.60 -0.48 8.35
CA THR A 208 1.89 -0.17 9.60
C THR A 208 2.32 -1.08 10.75
N ASN A 209 2.05 -0.61 11.97
CA ASN A 209 2.12 -1.42 13.18
C ASN A 209 0.71 -1.85 13.62
N GLU A 210 0.61 -2.76 14.60
CA GLU A 210 -0.68 -3.10 15.20
C GLU A 210 -1.37 -1.87 15.80
N ASN A 211 -2.69 -1.81 15.67
CA ASN A 211 -3.57 -0.71 16.06
C ASN A 211 -3.46 0.56 15.20
N ASP A 212 -2.53 0.63 14.26
CA ASP A 212 -2.49 1.72 13.28
C ASP A 212 -3.77 1.77 12.43
N THR A 213 -4.03 2.92 11.83
CA THR A 213 -5.21 3.16 11.00
C THR A 213 -4.87 3.09 9.51
N VAL A 214 -5.59 2.24 8.79
CA VAL A 214 -5.56 2.12 7.33
C VAL A 214 -6.77 2.83 6.74
N LEU A 215 -6.57 3.65 5.72
CA LEU A 215 -7.62 4.29 4.92
C LEU A 215 -7.60 3.75 3.49
N ASP A 216 -8.77 3.37 3.01
CA ASP A 216 -9.06 3.18 1.58
C ASP A 216 -10.25 4.06 1.19
N ASN A 217 -9.98 5.11 0.43
CA ASN A 217 -11.01 6.09 0.05
C ASN A 217 -11.73 5.76 -1.27
N CYS A 218 -11.46 4.60 -1.85
CA CYS A 218 -12.17 4.00 -2.99
C CYS A 218 -12.22 2.49 -2.79
N MET A 219 -12.81 2.03 -1.65
CA MET A 219 -12.62 0.67 -1.15
C MET A 219 -13.25 -0.44 -1.99
N GLY A 220 -14.11 -0.10 -2.96
CA GLY A 220 -14.79 -1.07 -3.80
C GLY A 220 -15.49 -2.15 -2.98
N SER A 221 -15.08 -3.42 -3.17
CA SER A 221 -15.61 -4.56 -2.41
C SER A 221 -15.01 -4.75 -1.00
N GLY A 222 -14.20 -3.81 -0.50
CA GLY A 222 -13.71 -3.78 0.87
C GLY A 222 -12.55 -4.72 1.19
N THR A 223 -11.78 -5.17 0.20
CA THR A 223 -10.66 -6.11 0.42
C THR A 223 -9.59 -5.55 1.37
N ALA A 224 -9.27 -4.25 1.27
CA ALA A 224 -8.35 -3.59 2.20
C ALA A 224 -8.88 -3.60 3.65
N GLY A 225 -10.20 -3.45 3.84
CA GLY A 225 -10.84 -3.56 5.15
C GLY A 225 -10.74 -4.96 5.74
N VAL A 226 -10.97 -6.00 4.95
CA VAL A 226 -10.79 -7.40 5.37
C VAL A 226 -9.34 -7.63 5.81
N ALA A 227 -8.36 -7.22 5.01
CA ALA A 227 -6.94 -7.35 5.33
C ALA A 227 -6.55 -6.58 6.61
N ALA A 228 -7.06 -5.36 6.80
CA ALA A 228 -6.82 -4.58 8.00
C ALA A 228 -7.39 -5.26 9.26
N VAL A 229 -8.61 -5.79 9.19
CA VAL A 229 -9.23 -6.57 10.28
C VAL A 229 -8.39 -7.79 10.62
N ASN A 230 -7.98 -8.58 9.64
CA ASN A 230 -7.16 -9.77 9.85
C ASN A 230 -5.88 -9.46 10.65
N LEU A 231 -5.34 -8.27 10.45
CA LEU A 231 -4.06 -7.83 11.00
C LEU A 231 -4.16 -6.96 12.27
N ASN A 232 -5.31 -6.81 12.89
CA ASN A 232 -5.51 -5.92 14.05
C ASN A 232 -5.23 -4.43 13.76
N ARG A 233 -5.57 -3.95 12.56
CA ARG A 233 -5.49 -2.53 12.20
C ARG A 233 -6.88 -1.92 12.20
N SER A 234 -6.99 -0.67 12.63
CA SER A 234 -8.20 0.13 12.42
C SER A 234 -8.37 0.43 10.94
N PHE A 235 -9.61 0.52 10.48
CA PHE A 235 -9.91 0.76 9.07
C PHE A 235 -10.93 1.86 8.87
N ILE A 236 -10.65 2.74 7.92
CA ILE A 236 -11.59 3.72 7.40
C ILE A 236 -11.79 3.41 5.92
N GLY A 237 -13.02 3.07 5.54
CA GLY A 237 -13.39 2.75 4.16
C GLY A 237 -14.40 3.75 3.63
N ILE A 238 -14.18 4.24 2.40
CA ILE A 238 -15.10 5.14 1.72
C ILE A 238 -15.42 4.55 0.35
N GLU A 239 -16.69 4.50 0.01
CA GLU A 239 -17.16 4.01 -1.30
C GLU A 239 -18.36 4.84 -1.76
N LEU A 240 -18.29 5.30 -2.99
CA LEU A 240 -19.35 6.12 -3.58
C LEU A 240 -20.53 5.27 -4.05
N ASP A 241 -20.24 4.12 -4.67
CA ASP A 241 -21.25 3.22 -5.18
C ASP A 241 -21.90 2.42 -4.05
N LYS A 242 -23.22 2.57 -3.91
CA LYS A 242 -23.98 1.93 -2.83
C LYS A 242 -23.94 0.41 -2.88
N GLN A 243 -23.89 -0.20 -4.06
CA GLN A 243 -23.86 -1.65 -4.20
C GLN A 243 -22.54 -2.20 -3.72
N TYR A 244 -21.41 -1.60 -4.14
CA TYR A 244 -20.08 -1.98 -3.67
C TYR A 244 -19.90 -1.67 -2.17
N PHE A 245 -20.46 -0.58 -1.68
CA PHE A 245 -20.45 -0.26 -0.25
C PHE A 245 -21.11 -1.37 0.57
N ASP A 246 -22.31 -1.83 0.18
CA ASP A 246 -23.02 -2.89 0.90
C ASP A 246 -22.27 -4.22 0.88
N ILE A 247 -21.64 -4.55 -0.25
CA ILE A 247 -20.76 -5.72 -0.37
C ILE A 247 -19.57 -5.60 0.59
N ALA A 248 -18.90 -4.45 0.59
CA ALA A 248 -17.74 -4.19 1.45
C ALA A 248 -18.11 -4.29 2.93
N GLN A 249 -19.22 -3.67 3.32
CA GLN A 249 -19.72 -3.69 4.70
C GLN A 249 -19.96 -5.14 5.19
N ASN A 250 -20.61 -5.95 4.37
CA ASN A 250 -20.86 -7.36 4.72
C ASN A 250 -19.56 -8.17 4.85
N ARG A 251 -18.64 -8.06 3.89
CA ARG A 251 -17.35 -8.77 3.91
C ARG A 251 -16.50 -8.39 5.12
N ILE A 252 -16.42 -7.10 5.42
CA ILE A 252 -15.65 -6.61 6.58
C ILE A 252 -16.30 -7.08 7.89
N LYS A 253 -17.64 -7.05 7.98
CA LYS A 253 -18.36 -7.58 9.14
C LYS A 253 -18.08 -9.07 9.34
N GLU A 254 -18.17 -9.89 8.29
CA GLU A 254 -17.82 -11.31 8.36
C GLU A 254 -16.40 -11.56 8.85
N ALA A 255 -15.43 -10.74 8.40
CA ALA A 255 -14.04 -10.84 8.88
C ALA A 255 -13.92 -10.50 10.36
N VAL A 256 -14.65 -9.49 10.85
CA VAL A 256 -14.70 -9.12 12.27
C VAL A 256 -15.31 -10.26 13.11
N ASP A 257 -16.43 -10.83 12.66
CA ASP A 257 -17.14 -11.90 13.39
C ASP A 257 -16.27 -13.16 13.46
N LYS A 258 -15.69 -13.62 12.34
CA LYS A 258 -14.74 -14.75 12.32
C LYS A 258 -13.57 -14.56 13.28
N LYS A 259 -13.06 -13.34 13.38
CA LYS A 259 -11.93 -13.04 14.27
C LYS A 259 -12.34 -13.06 15.74
N ARG A 260 -13.56 -12.66 16.07
CA ARG A 260 -14.11 -12.78 17.43
C ARG A 260 -14.22 -14.21 17.85
N ASP A 261 -14.76 -15.07 16.96
CA ASP A 261 -14.96 -16.49 17.24
C ASP A 261 -13.63 -17.24 17.46
N ASN A 262 -12.57 -16.85 16.74
CA ASN A 262 -11.23 -17.44 16.89
C ASN A 262 -10.47 -16.97 18.14
N ASN A 263 -10.93 -15.95 18.85
CA ASN A 263 -10.31 -15.42 20.06
C ASN A 263 -11.06 -15.83 21.35
N VAL A 264 -12.08 -16.66 21.25
CA VAL A 264 -12.82 -17.32 22.33
C VAL A 264 -12.34 -18.77 22.46
#